data_6f49360ad17cbccd6a1ce1a52a0fd1ac
#
_entry.id   6f49360ad17cbccd6a1ce1a52a0fd1ac
#
_cell.length_a   1.000
_cell.length_b   1.000
_cell.length_c   1.000
_cell.angle_alpha   90.00
_cell.angle_beta   90.00
_cell.angle_gamma   90.00
#
_symmetry.space_group_name_H-M   'P 1'
#
loop_
_entity.id
_entity.type
_entity.pdbx_description
1 polymer ?
#
loop_
_entity_poly.entity_id
_entity_poly.type
_entity_poly.pdbx_seq_one_letter_code
_entity_poly.pdbx_strand_id
1 'polypeptide(L)'
;MIAIAYGATVSRAPELLHGKTSVVSHSNKSVLENIPSPFTATRYHSLAVEKDTLPTELEITGQTQSGVVMAIQHKTLPISGVQFHPESVLTEHGYQMIGNWLEICGDKGARKKSEGLSPVVIKA
;
A
#
# COMPACT_ATOMS: atom_id res chain seq x y z
N MET A 1 7.72 -9.23 2.43
CA MET A 1 8.92 -9.19 3.32
C MET A 1 8.54 -8.91 4.77
N ILE A 2 7.83 -7.80 5.07
CA ILE A 2 7.45 -7.47 6.45
C ILE A 2 6.66 -8.60 7.12
N ALA A 3 5.64 -9.13 6.45
CA ALA A 3 4.83 -10.20 6.99
C ALA A 3 5.66 -11.44 7.35
N ILE A 4 6.58 -11.82 6.47
CA ILE A 4 7.47 -12.98 6.71
C ILE A 4 8.35 -12.71 7.92
N ALA A 5 8.91 -11.50 8.04
CA ALA A 5 9.76 -11.14 9.17
C ALA A 5 9.04 -11.28 10.52
N TYR A 6 7.73 -11.10 10.53
CA TYR A 6 6.90 -11.25 11.73
C TYR A 6 6.24 -12.65 11.85
N GLY A 7 6.65 -13.59 11.01
CA GLY A 7 6.19 -14.98 11.12
C GLY A 7 4.92 -15.33 10.36
N ALA A 8 4.41 -14.42 9.53
CA ALA A 8 3.25 -14.71 8.69
C ALA A 8 3.66 -15.56 7.48
N THR A 9 2.68 -16.18 6.85
CA THR A 9 2.88 -16.98 5.64
C THR A 9 2.54 -16.15 4.41
N VAL A 10 3.43 -16.23 3.42
CA VAL A 10 3.21 -15.64 2.09
C VAL A 10 3.13 -16.78 1.10
N SER A 11 2.06 -16.83 0.32
CA SER A 11 1.81 -17.90 -0.64
C SER A 11 1.37 -17.31 -1.98
N ARG A 12 1.12 -18.18 -2.96
CA ARG A 12 0.64 -17.73 -4.26
C ARG A 12 -0.69 -17.00 -4.10
N ALA A 13 -0.77 -15.80 -4.67
CA ALA A 13 -2.00 -15.03 -4.67
C ALA A 13 -3.10 -15.78 -5.44
N PRO A 14 -4.37 -15.68 -5.00
CA PRO A 14 -5.47 -16.32 -5.71
C PRO A 14 -5.66 -15.75 -7.12
N GLU A 15 -5.11 -14.58 -7.38
CA GLU A 15 -5.16 -13.92 -8.68
C GLU A 15 -3.75 -13.64 -9.16
N LEU A 16 -3.45 -13.97 -10.42
CA LEU A 16 -2.17 -13.66 -11.05
C LEU A 16 -2.35 -12.42 -11.93
N LEU A 17 -1.99 -11.26 -11.40
CA LEU A 17 -2.11 -9.99 -12.11
C LEU A 17 -0.75 -9.31 -12.19
N HIS A 18 -0.28 -9.11 -13.42
CA HIS A 18 0.96 -8.38 -13.70
C HIS A 18 0.64 -7.16 -14.54
N GLY A 19 0.95 -5.98 -14.02
CA GLY A 19 0.72 -4.72 -14.71
C GLY A 19 -0.73 -4.32 -14.85
N LYS A 20 -1.63 -5.03 -14.16
CA LYS A 20 -3.06 -4.70 -14.14
C LYS A 20 -3.40 -3.90 -12.89
N THR A 21 -4.49 -3.15 -12.97
CA THR A 21 -4.97 -2.38 -11.83
C THR A 21 -6.00 -3.16 -11.03
N SER A 22 -6.11 -2.83 -9.76
CA SER A 22 -7.15 -3.36 -8.88
C SER A 22 -7.63 -2.25 -7.95
N VAL A 23 -8.86 -2.36 -7.50
CA VAL A 23 -9.45 -1.43 -6.55
C VAL A 23 -9.09 -1.88 -5.14
N VAL A 24 -8.54 -0.97 -4.35
CA VAL A 24 -8.09 -1.23 -2.98
C VAL A 24 -8.95 -0.42 -2.01
N SER A 25 -9.55 -1.09 -1.04
CA SER A 25 -10.23 -0.44 0.08
C SER A 25 -9.28 -0.41 1.27
N HIS A 26 -9.36 0.65 2.08
CA HIS A 26 -8.44 0.81 3.21
C HIS A 26 -9.11 1.48 4.41
N SER A 27 -8.41 1.45 5.55
CA SER A 27 -8.91 1.95 6.83
C SER A 27 -8.44 3.36 7.18
N ASN A 28 -7.87 4.09 6.22
CA ASN A 28 -7.41 5.47 6.41
C ASN A 28 -6.33 5.61 7.48
N LYS A 29 -5.35 4.70 7.46
CA LYS A 29 -4.27 4.66 8.45
C LYS A 29 -2.89 4.68 7.80
N SER A 30 -1.91 5.22 8.51
CA SER A 30 -0.49 5.23 8.13
C SER A 30 -0.29 5.88 6.76
N VAL A 31 0.35 5.20 5.83
CA VAL A 31 0.61 5.72 4.48
C VAL A 31 -0.66 5.98 3.67
N LEU A 32 -1.79 5.43 4.09
CA LEU A 32 -3.07 5.58 3.40
C LEU A 32 -3.96 6.67 4.03
N GLU A 33 -3.46 7.38 5.03
CA GLU A 33 -4.21 8.46 5.67
C GLU A 33 -4.54 9.56 4.66
N ASN A 34 -5.80 9.98 4.66
CA ASN A 34 -6.34 11.01 3.74
C ASN A 34 -6.34 10.60 2.26
N ILE A 35 -6.09 9.35 1.95
CA ILE A 35 -6.25 8.83 0.60
C ILE A 35 -7.71 8.39 0.43
N PRO A 36 -8.37 8.74 -0.69
CA PRO A 36 -9.73 8.29 -0.94
C PRO A 36 -9.83 6.76 -0.91
N SER A 37 -10.92 6.24 -0.36
CA SER A 37 -11.18 4.80 -0.32
C SER A 37 -12.52 4.52 -1.01
N PRO A 38 -12.55 3.61 -1.98
CA PRO A 38 -11.43 2.87 -2.54
C PRO A 38 -10.59 3.70 -3.53
N PHE A 39 -9.41 3.22 -3.86
CA PHE A 39 -8.57 3.81 -4.91
C PHE A 39 -8.04 2.71 -5.83
N THR A 40 -7.61 3.10 -7.03
CA THR A 40 -7.04 2.18 -8.01
C THR A 40 -5.53 2.12 -7.86
N ALA A 41 -4.97 0.92 -7.84
CA ALA A 41 -3.54 0.69 -7.71
C ALA A 41 -3.04 -0.33 -8.73
N THR A 42 -1.78 -0.18 -9.12
CA THR A 42 -1.11 -1.11 -10.03
C THR A 42 -0.56 -2.30 -9.26
N ARG A 43 -0.76 -3.50 -9.79
CA ARG A 43 -0.32 -4.75 -9.18
C ARG A 43 0.69 -5.46 -10.07
N TYR A 44 1.82 -5.87 -9.47
CA TYR A 44 2.88 -6.65 -10.12
C TYR A 44 3.34 -7.77 -9.19
N HIS A 45 2.41 -8.57 -8.66
CA HIS A 45 2.78 -9.60 -7.70
C HIS A 45 2.09 -10.93 -7.98
N SER A 46 2.79 -12.00 -7.68
CA SER A 46 2.26 -13.37 -7.76
C SER A 46 2.08 -13.99 -6.38
N LEU A 47 2.58 -13.33 -5.33
CA LEU A 47 2.50 -13.78 -3.94
C LEU A 47 1.66 -12.80 -3.13
N ALA A 48 1.00 -13.31 -2.11
CA ALA A 48 0.20 -12.51 -1.20
C ALA A 48 0.30 -13.05 0.23
N VAL A 49 0.09 -12.17 1.19
CA VAL A 49 0.06 -12.54 2.60
C VAL A 49 -1.24 -13.31 2.89
N GLU A 50 -1.10 -14.45 3.57
CA GLU A 50 -2.27 -15.19 4.07
C GLU A 50 -2.78 -14.49 5.34
N LYS A 51 -4.00 -13.95 5.29
CA LYS A 51 -4.60 -13.15 6.36
C LYS A 51 -4.55 -13.84 7.73
N ASP A 52 -4.91 -15.11 7.76
CA ASP A 52 -5.05 -15.86 9.00
C ASP A 52 -3.73 -16.14 9.69
N THR A 53 -2.61 -15.85 9.03
CA THR A 53 -1.27 -16.08 9.57
C THR A 53 -0.65 -14.81 10.15
N LEU A 54 -1.28 -13.65 10.00
CA LEU A 54 -0.73 -12.39 10.54
C LEU A 54 -0.73 -12.41 12.06
N PRO A 55 0.42 -12.05 12.69
CA PRO A 55 0.47 -11.95 14.15
C PRO A 55 -0.30 -10.72 14.64
N THR A 56 -0.53 -10.66 15.95
CA THR A 56 -1.28 -9.56 16.56
C THR A 56 -0.60 -8.20 16.46
N GLU A 57 0.72 -8.17 16.24
CA GLU A 57 1.48 -6.92 16.10
C GLU A 57 1.21 -6.20 14.78
N LEU A 58 0.73 -6.93 13.77
CA LEU A 58 0.43 -6.38 12.45
C LEU A 58 -1.08 -6.31 12.22
N GLU A 59 -1.51 -5.28 11.49
CA GLU A 59 -2.90 -5.17 11.07
C GLU A 59 -2.98 -4.93 9.56
N ILE A 60 -4.07 -5.39 8.96
CA ILE A 60 -4.36 -5.15 7.56
C ILE A 60 -4.98 -3.77 7.44
N THR A 61 -4.37 -2.90 6.65
CA THR A 61 -4.86 -1.54 6.43
C THR A 61 -5.46 -1.35 5.04
N GLY A 62 -5.22 -2.27 4.13
CA GLY A 62 -5.81 -2.22 2.79
C GLY A 62 -5.93 -3.60 2.15
N GLN A 63 -6.98 -3.79 1.37
CA GLN A 63 -7.22 -5.06 0.68
C GLN A 63 -8.05 -4.84 -0.58
N THR A 64 -7.97 -5.79 -1.51
CA THR A 64 -8.83 -5.79 -2.69
C THR A 64 -10.23 -6.24 -2.32
N GLN A 65 -11.17 -6.05 -3.26
CA GLN A 65 -12.54 -6.49 -3.09
C GLN A 65 -12.63 -8.02 -2.89
N SER A 66 -11.75 -8.77 -3.52
CA SER A 66 -11.67 -10.23 -3.35
C SER A 66 -10.95 -10.65 -2.06
N GLY A 67 -10.44 -9.70 -1.28
CA GLY A 67 -9.83 -9.96 0.01
C GLY A 67 -8.32 -10.21 -0.01
N VAL A 68 -7.63 -9.89 -1.09
CA VAL A 68 -6.17 -9.97 -1.14
C VAL A 68 -5.57 -8.81 -0.33
N VAL A 69 -4.66 -9.13 0.59
CA VAL A 69 -3.99 -8.12 1.44
C VAL A 69 -3.13 -7.23 0.57
N MET A 70 -3.35 -5.92 0.63
CA MET A 70 -2.64 -4.93 -0.17
C MET A 70 -1.83 -3.94 0.68
N ALA A 71 -2.13 -3.81 1.94
CA ALA A 71 -1.39 -2.95 2.85
C ALA A 71 -1.48 -3.48 4.27
N ILE A 72 -0.36 -3.38 4.99
CA ILE A 72 -0.27 -3.77 6.40
C ILE A 72 0.51 -2.72 7.16
N GLN A 73 0.31 -2.66 8.47
CA GLN A 73 1.12 -1.83 9.36
C GLN A 73 1.33 -2.50 10.70
N HIS A 74 2.43 -2.14 11.37
CA HIS A 74 2.64 -2.50 12.77
C HIS A 74 1.75 -1.58 13.63
N LYS A 75 1.15 -2.13 14.68
CA LYS A 75 0.19 -1.38 15.50
C LYS A 75 0.82 -0.25 16.31
N THR A 76 2.09 -0.36 16.64
CA THR A 76 2.79 0.62 17.49
C THR A 76 4.06 1.21 16.87
N LEU A 77 4.76 0.46 16.03
CA LEU A 77 6.00 0.92 15.40
C LEU A 77 5.71 1.52 14.02
N PRO A 78 6.58 2.44 13.54
CA PRO A 78 6.42 3.04 12.21
C PRO A 78 6.87 2.08 11.12
N ILE A 79 6.20 0.95 11.00
CA ILE A 79 6.47 -0.08 10.00
C ILE A 79 5.20 -0.24 9.17
N SER A 80 5.30 0.05 7.88
CA SER A 80 4.18 -0.07 6.94
C SER A 80 4.66 -0.75 5.67
N GLY A 81 3.80 -1.54 5.08
CA GLY A 81 4.07 -2.21 3.81
C GLY A 81 2.89 -2.14 2.89
N VAL A 82 3.17 -2.01 1.60
CA VAL A 82 2.15 -2.04 0.55
C VAL A 82 2.55 -3.07 -0.51
N GLN A 83 1.55 -3.70 -1.11
CA GLN A 83 1.76 -4.71 -2.15
C GLN A 83 1.72 -4.09 -3.55
N PHE A 84 1.14 -2.93 -3.67
CA PHE A 84 1.04 -2.19 -4.94
C PHE A 84 2.25 -1.25 -5.13
N HIS A 85 2.29 -0.58 -6.27
CA HIS A 85 3.39 0.32 -6.64
C HIS A 85 2.94 1.78 -6.60
N PRO A 86 3.21 2.51 -5.51
CA PRO A 86 2.81 3.93 -5.40
C PRO A 86 3.42 4.83 -6.47
N GLU A 87 4.59 4.47 -6.99
CA GLU A 87 5.30 5.24 -8.02
C GLU A 87 4.71 5.09 -9.42
N SER A 88 3.86 4.08 -9.62
CA SER A 88 3.29 3.81 -10.94
C SER A 88 2.28 4.88 -11.37
N VAL A 89 2.30 5.25 -12.66
CA VAL A 89 1.36 6.22 -13.22
C VAL A 89 -0.10 5.77 -13.09
N LEU A 90 -0.35 4.47 -13.02
CA LEU A 90 -1.69 3.92 -12.92
C LEU A 90 -2.17 3.76 -11.47
N THR A 91 -1.32 4.06 -10.49
CA THR A 91 -1.71 4.08 -9.08
C THR A 91 -2.18 5.48 -8.71
N GLU A 92 -3.43 5.58 -8.25
CA GLU A 92 -3.99 6.85 -7.80
C GLU A 92 -3.37 7.27 -6.47
N HIS A 93 -3.09 8.56 -6.32
CA HIS A 93 -2.61 9.16 -5.07
C HIS A 93 -1.30 8.58 -4.52
N GLY A 94 -0.49 7.95 -5.38
CA GLY A 94 0.75 7.30 -4.93
C GLY A 94 1.74 8.26 -4.29
N TYR A 95 1.90 9.46 -4.83
CA TYR A 95 2.83 10.45 -4.28
C TYR A 95 2.37 10.99 -2.93
N GLN A 96 1.06 11.09 -2.70
CA GLN A 96 0.54 11.45 -1.38
C GLN A 96 0.85 10.36 -0.35
N MET A 97 0.82 9.09 -0.76
CA MET A 97 1.22 7.98 0.12
C MET A 97 2.69 8.07 0.50
N ILE A 98 3.56 8.42 -0.45
CA ILE A 98 4.98 8.63 -0.20
C ILE A 98 5.17 9.81 0.76
N GLY A 99 4.43 10.90 0.55
CA GLY A 99 4.43 12.04 1.45
C GLY A 99 4.01 11.67 2.88
N ASN A 100 2.98 10.86 3.01
CA ASN A 100 2.55 10.32 4.31
C ASN A 100 3.66 9.55 5.00
N TRP A 101 4.34 8.67 4.26
CA TRP A 101 5.43 7.88 4.80
C TRP A 101 6.60 8.75 5.27
N LEU A 102 6.99 9.72 4.46
CA LEU A 102 8.08 10.63 4.82
C LEU A 102 7.76 11.44 6.09
N GLU A 103 6.52 11.87 6.26
CA GLU A 103 6.12 12.53 7.51
C GLU A 103 6.15 11.60 8.70
N ILE A 104 5.72 10.35 8.53
CA ILE A 104 5.82 9.34 9.59
C ILE A 104 7.28 9.15 10.00
N CYS A 105 8.21 9.24 9.04
CA CYS A 105 9.65 9.13 9.28
C CYS A 105 10.28 10.42 9.84
N GLY A 106 9.52 11.51 9.99
CA GLY A 106 9.99 12.75 10.61
C GLY A 106 10.21 13.92 9.65
N ASP A 107 9.93 13.79 8.37
CA ASP A 107 10.02 14.90 7.41
C ASP A 107 8.75 15.73 7.48
N LYS A 108 8.75 16.74 8.36
CA LYS A 108 7.62 17.65 8.52
C LYS A 108 7.40 18.44 7.24
N GLY A 109 6.17 18.43 6.74
CA GLY A 109 5.80 19.12 5.52
C GLY A 109 5.86 18.27 4.25
N ALA A 110 6.24 17.00 4.36
CA ALA A 110 6.27 16.10 3.21
C ALA A 110 4.89 15.92 2.58
N ARG A 111 3.83 15.83 3.38
CA ARG A 111 2.46 15.75 2.88
C ARG A 111 2.11 16.95 2.02
N LYS A 112 2.43 18.14 2.50
CA LYS A 112 2.17 19.39 1.78
C LYS A 112 2.96 19.44 0.46
N LYS A 113 4.22 19.01 0.48
CA LYS A 113 5.05 18.96 -0.72
C LYS A 113 4.53 17.96 -1.74
N SER A 114 3.86 16.90 -1.30
CA SER A 114 3.31 15.88 -2.18
C SER A 114 1.97 16.27 -2.82
N GLU A 115 1.31 17.29 -2.28
CA GLU A 115 0.02 17.76 -2.83
C GLU A 115 0.19 18.21 -4.27
N GLY A 116 -0.69 17.72 -5.15
CA GLY A 116 -0.67 18.06 -6.56
C GLY A 116 0.40 17.35 -7.38
N LEU A 117 1.26 16.55 -6.76
CA LEU A 117 2.23 15.76 -7.50
C LEU A 117 1.56 14.52 -8.09
N SER A 118 1.93 14.22 -9.31
CA SER A 118 1.50 12.99 -9.98
C SER A 118 2.65 12.50 -10.88
N PRO A 119 2.67 11.21 -11.22
CA PRO A 119 3.65 10.70 -12.16
C PRO A 119 3.59 11.48 -13.46
N VAL A 120 4.76 11.93 -13.93
CA VAL A 120 4.84 12.73 -15.16
C VAL A 120 4.73 11.79 -16.34
N VAL A 121 3.69 11.98 -17.15
CA VAL A 121 3.60 11.34 -18.45
C VAL A 121 4.20 12.31 -19.45
N ILE A 122 5.39 11.98 -19.97
CA ILE A 122 6.02 12.80 -21.01
C ILE A 122 5.23 12.59 -22.30
N LYS A 123 4.53 13.63 -22.72
CA LYS A 123 3.89 13.63 -24.03
C LYS A 123 4.94 14.07 -25.04
N ALA A 124 5.23 13.18 -25.95
CA ALA A 124 6.07 13.51 -27.09
C ALA A 124 5.35 14.50 -28.02
#